data_f7d491cec96f338b39c0a1c639cde023
#
_entry.id   f7d491cec96f338b39c0a1c639cde023
#
_cell.length_a   1.000
_cell.length_b   1.000
_cell.length_c   1.000
_cell.angle_alpha   90.00
_cell.angle_beta   90.00
_cell.angle_gamma   90.00
#
_symmetry.space_group_name_H-M   'P 1'
#
loop_
_entity.id
_entity.type
_entity.pdbx_description
1 polymer ?
#
loop_
_entity_poly.entity_id
_entity_poly.type
_entity_poly.pdbx_seq_one_letter_code
_entity_poly.pdbx_strand_id
1 'polypeptide(L)'
;MTCCTKKNQMFNQMFVFSLCTLSIAVIGAPGVGKTSIIRQFIYNDFSEVYTPTRTRYVYRPSVILNGNMYELKILDVPPISSFPSSSSQEWLDLRCRGVRNANAYILVYDICCVESFEYVKMIRQQIVENREGSSSEVPILVVGNKRDLQRQRFMPRRAVSVLVKKTWKCGYVECSAKFNWHVVLLFKELLGIAVARGMRQNHTSIRLQGALQRNRCTIM
;
A
#
# COMPACT_ATOMS: atom_id res chain seq x y z
N MET A 1 -32.96 56.15 -19.72
CA MET A 1 -33.48 54.99 -18.97
C MET A 1 -32.94 53.73 -19.59
N THR A 2 -31.87 53.18 -19.12
CA THR A 2 -31.30 51.91 -19.60
C THR A 2 -30.89 51.07 -18.39
N CYS A 3 -31.72 50.09 -18.16
CA CYS A 3 -31.58 49.16 -17.05
C CYS A 3 -30.49 48.14 -17.37
N CYS A 4 -29.41 48.12 -16.62
CA CYS A 4 -28.28 47.24 -16.76
C CYS A 4 -28.56 45.97 -15.95
N THR A 5 -29.00 44.88 -16.62
CA THR A 5 -29.12 43.56 -16.04
C THR A 5 -27.76 42.90 -15.99
N LYS A 6 -27.11 42.91 -14.85
CA LYS A 6 -25.95 42.05 -14.55
C LYS A 6 -26.44 40.61 -14.39
N LYS A 7 -26.24 39.81 -15.40
CA LYS A 7 -26.37 38.35 -15.32
C LYS A 7 -25.26 37.82 -14.42
N ASN A 8 -25.65 37.23 -13.30
CA ASN A 8 -24.81 36.39 -12.46
C ASN A 8 -24.36 35.16 -13.28
N GLN A 9 -23.16 35.18 -13.77
CA GLN A 9 -22.47 33.97 -14.17
C GLN A 9 -21.96 33.28 -12.89
N MET A 10 -22.80 32.42 -12.31
CA MET A 10 -22.31 31.39 -11.41
C MET A 10 -21.42 30.45 -12.24
N PHE A 11 -20.14 30.64 -12.08
CA PHE A 11 -19.14 29.69 -12.57
C PHE A 11 -19.38 28.35 -11.88
N ASN A 12 -20.02 27.45 -12.57
CA ASN A 12 -19.98 26.02 -12.29
C ASN A 12 -18.53 25.57 -12.55
N GLN A 13 -17.63 25.78 -11.58
CA GLN A 13 -16.35 25.09 -11.56
C GLN A 13 -16.65 23.61 -11.30
N MET A 14 -16.88 22.90 -12.38
CA MET A 14 -16.85 21.46 -12.38
C MET A 14 -15.40 21.06 -12.06
N PHE A 15 -15.14 20.82 -10.77
CA PHE A 15 -13.88 20.21 -10.33
C PHE A 15 -13.81 18.83 -10.98
N VAL A 16 -13.11 18.75 -12.08
CA VAL A 16 -12.68 17.46 -12.65
C VAL A 16 -11.65 16.91 -11.66
N PHE A 17 -12.12 16.19 -10.66
CA PHE A 17 -11.24 15.38 -9.83
C PHE A 17 -10.66 14.29 -10.74
N SER A 18 -9.43 14.47 -11.16
CA SER A 18 -8.66 13.37 -11.77
C SER A 18 -8.49 12.31 -10.68
N LEU A 19 -9.36 11.30 -10.69
CA LEU A 19 -9.32 10.21 -9.75
C LEU A 19 -8.06 9.38 -10.04
N CYS A 20 -7.03 9.57 -9.22
CA CYS A 20 -5.78 8.83 -9.38
C CYS A 20 -5.94 7.46 -8.73
N THR A 21 -5.98 6.41 -9.55
CA THR A 21 -6.05 5.03 -9.06
C THR A 21 -4.67 4.51 -8.73
N LEU A 22 -4.45 4.04 -7.50
CA LEU A 22 -3.21 3.44 -7.04
C LEU A 22 -3.38 1.94 -6.76
N SER A 23 -2.68 1.09 -7.51
CA SER A 23 -2.69 -0.36 -7.31
C SER A 23 -1.64 -0.77 -6.28
N ILE A 24 -2.08 -1.45 -5.22
CA ILE A 24 -1.24 -1.93 -4.11
C ILE A 24 -1.38 -3.45 -4.01
N ALA A 25 -0.27 -4.20 -4.09
CA ALA A 25 -0.28 -5.64 -3.86
C ALA A 25 0.17 -5.95 -2.43
N VAL A 26 -0.65 -6.72 -1.69
CA VAL A 26 -0.36 -7.18 -0.33
C VAL A 26 0.05 -8.64 -0.39
N ILE A 27 1.33 -8.91 -0.12
CA ILE A 27 1.96 -10.22 -0.28
C ILE A 27 2.57 -10.66 1.05
N GLY A 28 2.57 -11.95 1.33
CA GLY A 28 3.16 -12.54 2.54
C GLY A 28 2.80 -14.01 2.67
N ALA A 29 3.46 -14.71 3.58
CA ALA A 29 3.24 -16.10 3.87
C ALA A 29 1.79 -16.40 4.34
N PRO A 30 1.36 -17.67 4.40
CA PRO A 30 0.08 -18.05 5.00
C PRO A 30 0.00 -17.60 6.47
N GLY A 31 -1.19 -17.18 6.93
CA GLY A 31 -1.44 -16.89 8.36
C GLY A 31 -0.82 -15.62 8.93
N VAL A 32 -0.07 -14.82 8.14
CA VAL A 32 0.57 -13.58 8.62
C VAL A 32 -0.43 -12.42 8.84
N GLY A 33 -1.69 -12.55 8.36
CA GLY A 33 -2.75 -11.57 8.58
C GLY A 33 -2.90 -10.52 7.49
N LYS A 34 -2.58 -10.84 6.22
CA LYS A 34 -2.77 -9.93 5.06
C LYS A 34 -4.21 -9.42 4.96
N THR A 35 -5.16 -10.36 4.83
CA THR A 35 -6.60 -10.06 4.77
C THR A 35 -7.09 -9.32 6.01
N SER A 36 -6.59 -9.70 7.20
CA SER A 36 -6.95 -9.03 8.45
C SER A 36 -6.52 -7.56 8.47
N ILE A 37 -5.31 -7.25 7.99
CA ILE A 37 -4.83 -5.87 7.85
C ILE A 37 -5.73 -5.08 6.89
N ILE A 38 -6.09 -5.65 5.73
CA ILE A 38 -6.92 -4.99 4.73
C ILE A 38 -8.34 -4.77 5.28
N ARG A 39 -8.96 -5.78 5.88
CA ARG A 39 -10.30 -5.67 6.46
C ARG A 39 -10.34 -4.69 7.63
N GLN A 40 -9.31 -4.68 8.47
CA GLN A 40 -9.17 -3.73 9.56
C GLN A 40 -9.05 -2.29 9.03
N PHE A 41 -8.31 -2.09 7.94
CA PHE A 41 -8.16 -0.79 7.31
C PHE A 41 -9.48 -0.27 6.72
N ILE A 42 -10.22 -1.12 6.01
CA ILE A 42 -11.40 -0.70 5.22
C ILE A 42 -12.68 -0.70 6.06
N TYR A 43 -12.85 -1.74 6.89
CA TYR A 43 -14.12 -2.01 7.60
C TYR A 43 -13.99 -1.89 9.10
N ASN A 44 -12.79 -1.61 9.65
CA ASN A 44 -12.51 -1.69 11.10
C ASN A 44 -12.95 -3.03 11.70
N ASP A 45 -12.70 -4.12 10.96
CA ASP A 45 -13.16 -5.47 11.26
C ASP A 45 -11.99 -6.45 11.39
N PHE A 46 -12.03 -7.26 12.44
CA PHE A 46 -11.07 -8.32 12.71
C PHE A 46 -11.79 -9.59 13.16
N SER A 47 -11.45 -10.72 12.57
CA SER A 47 -11.91 -12.05 12.99
C SER A 47 -10.74 -12.83 13.60
N GLU A 48 -10.98 -13.47 14.75
CA GLU A 48 -10.02 -14.40 15.36
C GLU A 48 -9.99 -15.75 14.64
N VAL A 49 -11.07 -16.06 13.90
CA VAL A 49 -11.15 -17.30 13.12
C VAL A 49 -10.29 -17.18 11.88
N TYR A 50 -9.27 -18.03 11.79
CA TYR A 50 -8.41 -18.07 10.62
C TYR A 50 -9.10 -18.81 9.46
N THR A 51 -9.30 -18.09 8.36
CA THR A 51 -9.77 -18.67 7.09
C THR A 51 -8.69 -18.43 6.02
N PRO A 52 -8.10 -19.48 5.44
CA PRO A 52 -7.08 -19.32 4.41
C PRO A 52 -7.64 -18.62 3.17
N THR A 53 -6.95 -17.58 2.71
CA THR A 53 -7.26 -16.91 1.43
C THR A 53 -6.77 -17.80 0.29
N ARG A 54 -7.72 -18.40 -0.47
CA ARG A 54 -7.42 -19.32 -1.57
C ARG A 54 -7.41 -18.65 -2.92
N THR A 55 -8.19 -17.58 -3.07
CA THR A 55 -8.32 -16.82 -4.32
C THR A 55 -7.95 -15.36 -4.08
N ARG A 56 -7.44 -14.70 -5.11
CA ARG A 56 -7.15 -13.27 -5.07
C ARG A 56 -8.45 -12.47 -4.94
N TYR A 57 -8.43 -11.49 -4.04
CA TYR A 57 -9.52 -10.53 -3.90
C TYR A 57 -9.02 -9.10 -4.17
N VAL A 58 -9.91 -8.22 -4.66
CA VAL A 58 -9.59 -6.82 -4.96
C VAL A 58 -10.54 -5.91 -4.19
N TYR A 59 -9.99 -5.09 -3.30
CA TYR A 59 -10.71 -4.05 -2.59
C TYR A 59 -10.48 -2.70 -3.27
N ARG A 60 -11.51 -1.84 -3.27
CA ARG A 60 -11.46 -0.52 -3.92
C ARG A 60 -11.96 0.59 -2.99
N PRO A 61 -11.26 0.87 -1.87
CA PRO A 61 -11.62 2.00 -1.04
C PRO A 61 -11.17 3.32 -1.68
N SER A 62 -11.90 4.40 -1.38
CA SER A 62 -11.46 5.76 -1.65
C SER A 62 -10.86 6.36 -0.38
N VAL A 63 -9.75 7.08 -0.52
CA VAL A 63 -9.05 7.72 0.59
C VAL A 63 -8.72 9.18 0.26
N ILE A 64 -8.69 10.04 1.27
CA ILE A 64 -8.22 11.41 1.14
C ILE A 64 -6.84 11.53 1.76
N LEU A 65 -5.86 11.95 0.96
CA LEU A 65 -4.51 12.26 1.40
C LEU A 65 -4.14 13.68 0.96
N ASN A 66 -3.77 14.52 1.93
CA ASN A 66 -3.38 15.92 1.67
C ASN A 66 -4.44 16.70 0.85
N GLY A 67 -5.74 16.46 1.11
CA GLY A 67 -6.84 17.11 0.40
C GLY A 67 -7.17 16.55 -0.98
N ASN A 68 -6.42 15.57 -1.47
CA ASN A 68 -6.68 14.91 -2.75
C ASN A 68 -7.32 13.54 -2.53
N MET A 69 -8.30 13.20 -3.36
CA MET A 69 -8.97 11.90 -3.34
C MET A 69 -8.21 10.90 -4.22
N TYR A 70 -7.99 9.70 -3.69
CA TYR A 70 -7.36 8.58 -4.38
C TYR A 70 -8.26 7.36 -4.30
N GLU A 71 -8.45 6.66 -5.42
CA GLU A 71 -9.01 5.31 -5.43
C GLU A 71 -7.87 4.31 -5.24
N LEU A 72 -7.97 3.44 -4.24
CA LEU A 72 -7.01 2.37 -4.04
C LEU A 72 -7.54 1.09 -4.65
N LYS A 73 -6.69 0.40 -5.41
CA LYS A 73 -6.93 -0.97 -5.85
C LYS A 73 -6.02 -1.89 -5.03
N ILE A 74 -6.52 -2.39 -3.89
CA ILE A 74 -5.76 -3.26 -3.00
C ILE A 74 -5.96 -4.72 -3.41
N LEU A 75 -4.89 -5.38 -3.81
CA LEU A 75 -4.86 -6.79 -4.16
C LEU A 75 -4.51 -7.61 -2.92
N ASP A 76 -5.47 -8.35 -2.37
CA ASP A 76 -5.23 -9.37 -1.35
C ASP A 76 -4.76 -10.64 -2.07
N VAL A 77 -3.47 -10.89 -2.01
CA VAL A 77 -2.83 -11.97 -2.77
C VAL A 77 -2.72 -13.21 -1.90
N PRO A 78 -3.25 -14.37 -2.33
CA PRO A 78 -2.97 -15.64 -1.68
C PRO A 78 -1.46 -15.91 -1.63
N PRO A 79 -0.97 -16.79 -0.76
CA PRO A 79 0.43 -17.16 -0.77
C PRO A 79 0.87 -17.67 -2.14
N ILE A 80 1.93 -17.09 -2.68
CA ILE A 80 2.53 -17.43 -3.97
C ILE A 80 3.91 -18.05 -3.73
N SER A 81 4.32 -19.03 -4.53
CA SER A 81 5.63 -19.67 -4.42
C SER A 81 6.77 -18.76 -4.87
N SER A 82 6.49 -17.91 -5.86
CA SER A 82 7.44 -16.94 -6.41
C SER A 82 6.72 -15.74 -6.99
N PHE A 83 7.42 -14.62 -7.09
CA PHE A 83 6.92 -13.44 -7.81
C PHE A 83 6.91 -13.71 -9.31
N PRO A 84 5.84 -13.38 -10.06
CA PRO A 84 5.76 -13.67 -11.49
C PRO A 84 6.82 -12.87 -12.27
N SER A 85 7.72 -13.57 -12.96
CA SER A 85 8.80 -12.96 -13.73
C SER A 85 8.34 -12.43 -15.09
N SER A 86 7.23 -12.96 -15.62
CA SER A 86 6.68 -12.59 -16.92
C SER A 86 5.16 -12.39 -16.86
N SER A 87 4.62 -11.67 -17.86
CA SER A 87 3.18 -11.54 -18.03
C SER A 87 2.51 -12.90 -18.28
N SER A 88 3.18 -13.80 -18.98
CA SER A 88 2.66 -15.15 -19.23
C SER A 88 2.50 -15.95 -17.94
N GLN A 89 3.47 -15.90 -17.02
CA GLN A 89 3.33 -16.53 -15.70
C GLN A 89 2.19 -15.93 -14.88
N GLU A 90 2.01 -14.61 -14.95
CA GLU A 90 0.90 -13.93 -14.27
C GLU A 90 -0.47 -14.35 -14.81
N TRP A 91 -0.57 -14.66 -16.09
CA TRP A 91 -1.79 -15.18 -16.71
C TRP A 91 -2.06 -16.64 -16.37
N LEU A 92 -1.03 -17.46 -16.25
CA LEU A 92 -1.14 -18.88 -15.88
C LEU A 92 -1.55 -19.08 -14.42
N ASP A 93 -1.10 -18.21 -13.53
CA ASP A 93 -1.52 -18.23 -12.12
C ASP A 93 -2.44 -17.05 -11.80
N LEU A 94 -3.76 -17.30 -11.82
CA LEU A 94 -4.78 -16.30 -11.53
C LEU A 94 -4.61 -15.62 -10.14
N ARG A 95 -3.90 -16.27 -9.21
CA ARG A 95 -3.57 -15.70 -7.89
C ARG A 95 -2.66 -14.48 -8.02
N CYS A 96 -1.77 -14.47 -9.01
CA CYS A 96 -0.79 -13.43 -9.26
C CYS A 96 -1.30 -12.29 -10.15
N ARG A 97 -2.49 -12.41 -10.73
CA ARG A 97 -2.98 -11.46 -11.72
C ARG A 97 -3.03 -10.01 -11.20
N GLY A 98 -2.30 -9.11 -11.84
CA GLY A 98 -2.17 -7.69 -11.50
C GLY A 98 -1.09 -7.39 -10.44
N VAL A 99 -0.41 -8.40 -9.91
CA VAL A 99 0.65 -8.24 -8.91
C VAL A 99 1.89 -7.60 -9.54
N ARG A 100 2.27 -8.03 -10.74
CA ARG A 100 3.46 -7.53 -11.42
C ARG A 100 3.40 -6.03 -11.75
N ASN A 101 2.21 -5.53 -12.07
CA ASN A 101 1.98 -4.14 -12.46
C ASN A 101 1.46 -3.25 -11.32
N ALA A 102 1.58 -3.71 -10.07
CA ALA A 102 1.20 -2.90 -8.92
C ALA A 102 2.12 -1.66 -8.81
N ASN A 103 1.54 -0.54 -8.39
CA ASN A 103 2.26 0.72 -8.18
C ASN A 103 3.04 0.73 -6.86
N ALA A 104 2.67 -0.14 -5.92
CA ALA A 104 3.33 -0.28 -4.63
C ALA A 104 3.10 -1.69 -4.05
N TYR A 105 3.99 -2.11 -3.14
CA TYR A 105 3.92 -3.41 -2.48
C TYR A 105 3.91 -3.26 -0.96
N ILE A 106 3.04 -4.03 -0.30
CA ILE A 106 3.06 -4.29 1.13
C ILE A 106 3.50 -5.73 1.33
N LEU A 107 4.66 -5.94 1.94
CA LEU A 107 5.19 -7.27 2.24
C LEU A 107 4.99 -7.55 3.72
N VAL A 108 4.08 -8.48 4.04
CA VAL A 108 3.64 -8.76 5.40
C VAL A 108 4.31 -10.01 5.95
N TYR A 109 4.88 -9.92 7.15
CA TYR A 109 5.37 -11.05 7.93
C TYR A 109 4.78 -11.02 9.35
N ASP A 110 4.81 -12.16 10.01
CA ASP A 110 4.47 -12.32 11.43
C ASP A 110 5.74 -12.13 12.27
N ILE A 111 5.74 -11.20 13.23
CA ILE A 111 6.92 -10.92 14.06
C ILE A 111 7.38 -12.10 14.91
N CYS A 112 6.55 -13.14 15.05
CA CYS A 112 6.84 -14.37 15.78
C CYS A 112 7.31 -15.53 14.89
N CYS A 113 7.34 -15.36 13.54
CA CYS A 113 7.60 -16.44 12.59
C CYS A 113 8.76 -16.07 11.66
N VAL A 114 9.91 -16.73 11.87
CA VAL A 114 11.13 -16.53 11.06
C VAL A 114 10.87 -16.85 9.60
N GLU A 115 10.19 -17.95 9.32
CA GLU A 115 9.92 -18.44 7.98
C GLU A 115 9.11 -17.41 7.17
N SER A 116 8.19 -16.69 7.82
CA SER A 116 7.42 -15.63 7.19
C SER A 116 8.28 -14.42 6.82
N PHE A 117 9.33 -14.15 7.59
CA PHE A 117 10.29 -13.09 7.28
C PHE A 117 11.22 -13.49 6.14
N GLU A 118 11.72 -14.73 6.11
CA GLU A 118 12.52 -15.25 5.00
C GLU A 118 11.71 -15.26 3.69
N TYR A 119 10.40 -15.58 3.78
CA TYR A 119 9.51 -15.45 2.63
C TYR A 119 9.44 -14.00 2.11
N VAL A 120 9.29 -13.01 2.98
CA VAL A 120 9.30 -11.59 2.59
C VAL A 120 10.61 -11.18 1.95
N LYS A 121 11.73 -11.66 2.48
CA LYS A 121 13.08 -11.40 1.93
C LYS A 121 13.21 -11.94 0.49
N MET A 122 12.76 -13.18 0.27
CA MET A 122 12.76 -13.82 -1.06
C MET A 122 11.88 -13.02 -2.04
N ILE A 123 10.64 -12.71 -1.69
CA ILE A 123 9.71 -11.99 -2.57
C ILE A 123 10.22 -10.58 -2.87
N ARG A 124 10.76 -9.87 -1.86
CA ARG A 124 11.35 -8.54 -2.07
C ARG A 124 12.49 -8.60 -3.09
N GLN A 125 13.37 -9.59 -2.97
CA GLN A 125 14.48 -9.77 -3.91
C GLN A 125 13.97 -9.97 -5.34
N GLN A 126 12.98 -10.84 -5.52
CA GLN A 126 12.38 -11.11 -6.82
C GLN A 126 11.66 -9.89 -7.41
N ILE A 127 11.00 -9.05 -6.58
CA ILE A 127 10.40 -7.79 -7.04
C ILE A 127 11.48 -6.86 -7.60
N VAL A 128 12.59 -6.71 -6.89
CA VAL A 128 13.69 -5.83 -7.31
C VAL A 128 14.30 -6.31 -8.62
N GLU A 129 14.65 -7.60 -8.71
CA GLU A 129 15.21 -8.21 -9.93
C GLU A 129 14.29 -8.07 -11.14
N ASN A 130 12.99 -8.28 -10.96
CA ASN A 130 12.00 -8.13 -12.04
C ASN A 130 11.76 -6.66 -12.46
N ARG A 131 12.23 -5.70 -11.68
CA ARG A 131 12.10 -4.26 -11.94
C ARG A 131 13.44 -3.60 -12.30
N GLU A 132 14.54 -4.34 -12.33
CA GLU A 132 15.83 -3.89 -12.85
C GLU A 132 15.66 -3.49 -14.33
N GLY A 133 15.97 -2.23 -14.65
CA GLY A 133 15.71 -1.64 -15.98
C GLY A 133 14.43 -0.78 -16.08
N SER A 134 13.57 -0.77 -15.06
CA SER A 134 12.47 0.20 -14.99
C SER A 134 12.98 1.54 -14.48
N SER A 135 12.60 2.63 -15.14
CA SER A 135 13.03 4.01 -14.80
C SER A 135 12.57 4.50 -13.42
N SER A 136 11.73 3.74 -12.71
CA SER A 136 11.24 4.13 -11.38
C SER A 136 11.31 2.97 -10.38
N GLU A 137 11.96 3.25 -9.26
CA GLU A 137 11.99 2.37 -8.10
C GLU A 137 10.60 2.28 -7.45
N VAL A 138 10.01 1.09 -7.43
CA VAL A 138 8.66 0.86 -6.88
C VAL A 138 8.67 0.93 -5.36
N PRO A 139 7.74 1.65 -4.71
CA PRO A 139 7.62 1.67 -3.27
C PRO A 139 7.34 0.28 -2.69
N ILE A 140 8.17 -0.15 -1.75
CA ILE A 140 7.99 -1.38 -0.97
C ILE A 140 7.92 -1.01 0.50
N LEU A 141 6.84 -1.44 1.18
CA LEU A 141 6.68 -1.32 2.61
C LEU A 141 6.69 -2.72 3.24
N VAL A 142 7.65 -2.99 4.10
CA VAL A 142 7.72 -4.22 4.89
C VAL A 142 6.95 -4.02 6.19
N VAL A 143 6.01 -4.92 6.48
CA VAL A 143 5.09 -4.82 7.60
C VAL A 143 5.22 -6.02 8.52
N GLY A 144 5.65 -5.79 9.76
CA GLY A 144 5.61 -6.76 10.85
C GLY A 144 4.25 -6.74 11.54
N ASN A 145 3.41 -7.73 11.29
CA ASN A 145 2.11 -7.86 11.94
C ASN A 145 2.18 -8.66 13.25
N LYS A 146 1.10 -8.67 13.99
CA LYS A 146 0.91 -9.31 15.29
C LYS A 146 1.82 -8.73 16.38
N ARG A 147 2.04 -7.42 16.35
CA ARG A 147 2.86 -6.73 17.34
C ARG A 147 2.35 -6.88 18.79
N ASP A 148 1.09 -7.21 18.98
CA ASP A 148 0.52 -7.60 20.26
C ASP A 148 1.24 -8.80 20.89
N LEU A 149 1.82 -9.70 20.07
CA LEU A 149 2.60 -10.87 20.49
C LEU A 149 4.12 -10.56 20.63
N GLN A 150 4.49 -9.32 20.90
CA GLN A 150 5.90 -8.85 20.89
C GLN A 150 6.85 -9.61 21.84
N ARG A 151 6.34 -10.29 22.88
CA ARG A 151 7.16 -11.12 23.77
C ARG A 151 7.67 -12.39 23.11
N GLN A 152 7.03 -12.85 22.04
CA GLN A 152 7.35 -14.06 21.28
C GLN A 152 8.10 -13.77 19.99
N ARG A 153 8.53 -12.50 19.76
CA ARG A 153 9.21 -12.11 18.52
C ARG A 153 10.53 -12.87 18.34
N PHE A 154 10.82 -13.25 17.12
CA PHE A 154 12.04 -13.98 16.78
C PHE A 154 13.29 -13.08 16.72
N MET A 155 13.13 -11.78 16.46
CA MET A 155 14.23 -10.82 16.32
C MET A 155 13.85 -9.44 16.87
N PRO A 156 14.77 -8.72 17.52
CA PRO A 156 14.50 -7.36 18.02
C PRO A 156 14.06 -6.42 16.89
N ARG A 157 13.01 -5.63 17.14
CA ARG A 157 12.47 -4.65 16.19
C ARG A 157 13.54 -3.76 15.55
N ARG A 158 14.51 -3.31 16.37
CA ARG A 158 15.59 -2.43 15.92
C ARG A 158 16.45 -3.10 14.84
N ALA A 159 16.77 -4.37 14.99
CA ALA A 159 17.58 -5.14 14.04
C ALA A 159 16.86 -5.26 12.68
N VAL A 160 15.57 -5.66 12.69
CA VAL A 160 14.75 -5.72 11.48
C VAL A 160 14.61 -4.34 10.83
N SER A 161 14.35 -3.31 11.62
CA SER A 161 14.21 -1.93 11.12
C SER A 161 15.49 -1.43 10.44
N VAL A 162 16.66 -1.72 11.00
CA VAL A 162 17.95 -1.35 10.40
C VAL A 162 18.15 -2.10 9.08
N LEU A 163 17.92 -3.40 9.05
CA LEU A 163 18.03 -4.21 7.84
C LEU A 163 17.10 -3.70 6.72
N VAL A 164 15.82 -3.50 7.04
CA VAL A 164 14.83 -3.08 6.04
C VAL A 164 15.06 -1.66 5.55
N LYS A 165 15.32 -0.71 6.46
CA LYS A 165 15.45 0.71 6.09
C LYS A 165 16.80 1.05 5.50
N LYS A 166 17.90 0.52 6.07
CA LYS A 166 19.27 0.89 5.65
C LYS A 166 19.78 0.00 4.52
N THR A 167 19.59 -1.33 4.62
CA THR A 167 20.13 -2.27 3.63
C THR A 167 19.18 -2.44 2.44
N TRP A 168 17.90 -2.65 2.70
CA TRP A 168 16.91 -2.85 1.63
C TRP A 168 16.35 -1.56 1.05
N LYS A 169 16.55 -0.43 1.72
CA LYS A 169 15.98 0.89 1.36
C LYS A 169 14.45 0.88 1.22
N CYS A 170 13.78 0.02 1.99
CA CYS A 170 12.34 -0.14 2.03
C CYS A 170 11.73 0.59 3.24
N GLY A 171 10.44 0.94 3.15
CA GLY A 171 9.66 1.37 4.30
C GLY A 171 9.49 0.23 5.31
N TYR A 172 9.35 0.56 6.61
CA TYR A 172 9.14 -0.43 7.66
C TYR A 172 8.16 0.07 8.71
N VAL A 173 7.10 -0.71 8.95
CA VAL A 173 6.09 -0.47 9.99
C VAL A 173 5.80 -1.78 10.71
N GLU A 174 5.62 -1.73 12.04
CA GLU A 174 4.97 -2.83 12.78
C GLU A 174 3.55 -2.45 13.14
N CYS A 175 2.62 -3.38 12.99
CA CYS A 175 1.20 -3.19 13.28
C CYS A 175 0.60 -4.38 14.04
N SER A 176 -0.60 -4.19 14.53
CA SER A 176 -1.47 -5.27 14.99
C SER A 176 -2.84 -5.12 14.33
N ALA A 177 -3.20 -6.06 13.45
CA ALA A 177 -4.53 -6.09 12.85
C ALA A 177 -5.60 -6.36 13.92
N LYS A 178 -5.29 -7.15 14.96
CA LYS A 178 -6.21 -7.48 16.07
C LYS A 178 -6.64 -6.24 16.83
N PHE A 179 -5.73 -5.35 17.16
CA PHE A 179 -5.99 -4.15 17.97
C PHE A 179 -6.04 -2.85 17.14
N ASN A 180 -6.13 -2.94 15.83
CA ASN A 180 -6.11 -1.79 14.91
C ASN A 180 -4.92 -0.84 15.12
N TRP A 181 -3.80 -1.38 15.60
CA TRP A 181 -2.66 -0.55 15.91
C TRP A 181 -1.77 -0.36 14.68
N HIS A 182 -1.52 0.90 14.30
CA HIS A 182 -0.74 1.33 13.15
C HIS A 182 -1.26 0.84 11.79
N VAL A 183 -2.47 0.29 11.69
CA VAL A 183 -3.03 -0.18 10.42
C VAL A 183 -3.25 0.97 9.45
N VAL A 184 -3.89 2.06 9.91
CA VAL A 184 -4.06 3.28 9.07
C VAL A 184 -2.70 3.91 8.76
N LEU A 185 -1.76 3.91 9.70
CA LEU A 185 -0.43 4.49 9.51
C LEU A 185 0.34 3.82 8.38
N LEU A 186 0.29 2.48 8.27
CA LEU A 186 1.02 1.76 7.22
C LEU A 186 0.54 2.13 5.82
N PHE A 187 -0.78 2.25 5.62
CA PHE A 187 -1.34 2.69 4.34
C PHE A 187 -1.00 4.15 4.04
N LYS A 188 -1.06 5.02 5.05
CA LYS A 188 -0.69 6.42 4.93
C LYS A 188 0.78 6.60 4.54
N GLU A 189 1.70 5.86 5.16
CA GLU A 189 3.13 5.90 4.80
C GLU A 189 3.36 5.42 3.37
N LEU A 190 2.76 4.29 2.97
CA LEU A 190 2.90 3.77 1.62
C LEU A 190 2.38 4.75 0.57
N LEU A 191 1.18 5.31 0.80
CA LEU A 191 0.56 6.29 -0.07
C LEU A 191 1.41 7.57 -0.18
N GLY A 192 1.95 8.04 0.93
CA GLY A 192 2.85 9.20 0.95
C GLY A 192 4.08 8.99 0.07
N ILE A 193 4.70 7.80 0.14
CA ILE A 193 5.86 7.44 -0.69
C ILE A 193 5.44 7.31 -2.16
N ALA A 194 4.34 6.63 -2.46
CA ALA A 194 3.86 6.39 -3.82
C ALA A 194 3.48 7.70 -4.53
N VAL A 195 2.75 8.57 -3.85
CA VAL A 195 2.34 9.89 -4.37
C VAL A 195 3.55 10.80 -4.58
N ALA A 196 4.50 10.84 -3.63
CA ALA A 196 5.72 11.63 -3.76
C ALA A 196 6.57 11.19 -4.97
N ARG A 197 6.63 9.89 -5.27
CA ARG A 197 7.34 9.35 -6.44
C ARG A 197 6.56 9.57 -7.73
N GLY A 198 5.26 9.38 -7.75
CA GLY A 198 4.37 9.64 -8.89
C GLY A 198 4.32 11.11 -9.29
N MET A 199 4.34 12.04 -8.34
CA MET A 199 4.43 13.47 -8.62
C MET A 199 5.74 13.86 -9.34
N ARG A 200 6.85 13.15 -9.11
CA ARG A 200 8.10 13.38 -9.87
C ARG A 200 7.99 13.00 -11.34
N GLN A 201 7.10 12.08 -11.70
CA GLN A 201 6.89 11.68 -13.09
C GLN A 201 5.92 12.61 -13.85
N ASN A 202 5.05 13.34 -13.16
CA ASN A 202 4.04 14.22 -13.75
C ASN A 202 4.36 15.73 -13.61
N HIS A 203 5.53 16.11 -13.08
CA HIS A 203 5.94 17.51 -12.97
C HIS A 203 6.60 18.05 -14.24
N THR A 204 5.83 18.13 -15.30
CA THR A 204 5.91 19.30 -16.17
C THR A 204 4.78 20.23 -15.72
N SER A 205 5.18 21.31 -15.03
CA SER A 205 4.33 22.44 -14.62
C SER A 205 3.26 22.20 -13.54
N ILE A 206 3.61 22.44 -12.29
CA ILE A 206 2.96 23.43 -11.41
C ILE A 206 3.83 23.55 -10.14
N ARG A 207 4.50 24.69 -9.99
CA ARG A 207 5.10 25.12 -8.72
C ARG A 207 3.96 25.37 -7.73
N LEU A 208 3.85 24.55 -6.72
CA LEU A 208 3.10 24.89 -5.51
C LEU A 208 4.08 25.23 -4.40
N GLN A 209 4.22 26.52 -4.14
CA GLN A 209 4.74 27.06 -2.90
C GLN A 209 3.73 26.79 -1.78
N GLY A 210 4.23 26.36 -0.63
CA GLY A 210 3.61 26.68 0.64
C GLY A 210 3.04 25.53 1.45
N ALA A 211 3.56 25.44 2.65
CA ALA A 211 2.96 24.99 3.89
C ALA A 211 2.99 23.48 4.21
N LEU A 212 3.87 23.17 5.12
CA LEU A 212 3.83 22.05 6.05
C LEU A 212 2.48 21.99 6.79
N GLN A 213 1.49 21.31 6.22
CA GLN A 213 0.29 20.95 6.96
C GLN A 213 0.31 19.46 7.30
N ARG A 214 0.02 19.16 8.56
CA ARG A 214 -0.06 17.81 9.11
C ARG A 214 -1.01 16.95 8.27
N ASN A 215 -0.45 15.89 7.69
CA ASN A 215 -1.18 14.93 6.87
C ASN A 215 -2.35 14.30 7.65
N ARG A 216 -3.57 14.56 7.25
CA ARG A 216 -4.77 13.85 7.72
C ARG A 216 -5.18 12.84 6.64
N CYS A 217 -5.34 11.57 7.02
CA CYS A 217 -5.93 10.53 6.19
C CYS A 217 -7.29 10.18 6.77
N THR A 218 -8.33 10.25 5.95
CA THR A 218 -9.70 9.85 6.33
C THR A 218 -10.20 8.84 5.30
N ILE A 219 -10.82 7.76 5.78
CA ILE A 219 -11.51 6.76 4.93
C ILE A 219 -12.97 7.18 4.85
N MET A 220 -13.53 7.18 3.66
CA MET A 220 -14.97 7.33 3.41
C MET A 220 -15.60 5.98 3.12
#